data_e997cb99a54ed42fbccc338d9f973709
#
_entry.id   e997cb99a54ed42fbccc338d9f973709
#
_cell.length_a   1.000
_cell.length_b   1.000
_cell.length_c   1.000
_cell.angle_alpha   90.00
_cell.angle_beta   90.00
_cell.angle_gamma   90.00
#
_symmetry.space_group_name_H-M   'P 1'
#
loop_
_entity.id
_entity.type
_entity.pdbx_description
1 polymer ?
#
loop_
_entity_poly.entity_id
_entity_poly.type
_entity_poly.pdbx_seq_one_letter_code
_entity_poly.pdbx_strand_id
1 'polypeptide(L)'
;VKIIRAPDSTIAVLADGLGSGVKANILSTLTSTILSTLMSRKLPVDECIETVASTLPMCKERKLAYSTFTMAQIEGAQARLVQYDNPRAILLRNGKSVDYPTTVRFIGEKEIHESTLRLQENDLIVLMTDGITNAGVGKVMQDGWARKDVIECLERWYTPELSPQHLAAMLVNAALSLCLDSPDDDITALVCKVRARQAVNVIIGPPADPKDDDRVLRLFFAKEGKHVVCGGTTAHTVSRFLGKPIIPVLESGTDTVPAIAQIAGVDLVTEGVITLQQVAELAEKYASDNRVSLSISEKTDGVSLLAELLFEQATDITIFQGQAVNEAHDSQDIGFDSKAMLIKR
;
A
#
# COMPACT_ATOMS: atom_id res chain seq x y z
N VAL A 1 -4.53 -11.67 4.07
CA VAL A 1 -5.02 -10.59 3.19
C VAL A 1 -4.61 -10.87 1.75
N LYS A 2 -5.53 -10.60 0.80
CA LYS A 2 -5.27 -10.68 -0.64
C LYS A 2 -5.83 -9.45 -1.34
N ILE A 3 -5.00 -8.82 -2.18
CA ILE A 3 -5.41 -7.66 -2.98
C ILE A 3 -5.17 -7.98 -4.44
N ILE A 4 -6.19 -7.77 -5.28
CA ILE A 4 -6.08 -7.88 -6.74
C ILE A 4 -6.47 -6.52 -7.34
N ARG A 5 -5.60 -6.00 -8.20
CA ARG A 5 -5.87 -4.81 -8.99
C ARG A 5 -6.20 -5.24 -10.41
N ALA A 6 -7.42 -4.97 -10.83
CA ALA A 6 -7.89 -5.11 -12.21
C ALA A 6 -7.94 -3.71 -12.85
N PRO A 7 -8.07 -3.61 -14.20
CA PRO A 7 -8.08 -2.30 -14.88
C PRO A 7 -9.11 -1.32 -14.34
N ASP A 8 -10.29 -1.80 -13.96
CA ASP A 8 -11.43 -0.95 -13.55
C ASP A 8 -11.79 -1.11 -12.07
N SER A 9 -11.13 -2.03 -11.33
CA SER A 9 -11.49 -2.32 -9.94
C SER A 9 -10.31 -2.78 -9.09
N THR A 10 -10.40 -2.51 -7.80
CA THR A 10 -9.52 -3.10 -6.80
C THR A 10 -10.36 -3.97 -5.87
N ILE A 11 -9.95 -5.22 -5.71
CA ILE A 11 -10.59 -6.17 -4.80
C ILE A 11 -9.63 -6.46 -3.67
N ALA A 12 -10.04 -6.16 -2.45
CA ALA A 12 -9.30 -6.43 -1.23
C ALA A 12 -10.09 -7.39 -0.36
N VAL A 13 -9.49 -8.52 0.02
CA VAL A 13 -10.11 -9.54 0.86
C VAL A 13 -9.25 -9.75 2.09
N LEU A 14 -9.83 -9.51 3.25
CA LEU A 14 -9.31 -9.91 4.55
C LEU A 14 -10.08 -11.14 4.98
N ALA A 15 -9.40 -12.24 5.24
CA ALA A 15 -10.00 -13.48 5.69
C ALA A 15 -9.25 -13.99 6.92
N ASP A 16 -9.98 -14.57 7.83
CA ASP A 16 -9.44 -15.25 9.01
C ASP A 16 -9.88 -16.70 9.02
N GLY A 17 -8.97 -17.60 9.40
CA GLY A 17 -9.22 -19.04 9.45
C GLY A 17 -9.58 -19.46 10.86
N LEU A 18 -10.64 -20.23 11.03
CA LEU A 18 -11.06 -20.72 12.33
C LEU A 18 -9.98 -21.59 13.01
N GLY A 19 -9.59 -21.21 14.22
CA GLY A 19 -8.54 -21.87 15.00
C GLY A 19 -7.19 -21.17 14.88
N SER A 20 -6.10 -21.88 15.13
CA SER A 20 -4.76 -21.32 15.09
C SER A 20 -3.79 -22.20 14.30
N GLY A 21 -2.66 -21.62 13.89
CA GLY A 21 -1.57 -22.32 13.23
C GLY A 21 -1.81 -22.62 11.76
N VAL A 22 -1.14 -23.66 11.23
CA VAL A 22 -1.05 -23.94 9.79
C VAL A 22 -2.41 -24.14 9.12
N LYS A 23 -3.37 -24.79 9.81
CA LYS A 23 -4.71 -25.04 9.23
C LYS A 23 -5.48 -23.75 9.04
N ALA A 24 -5.51 -22.87 10.03
CA ALA A 24 -6.17 -21.56 9.95
C ALA A 24 -5.57 -20.71 8.85
N ASN A 25 -4.23 -20.69 8.75
CA ASN A 25 -3.51 -19.97 7.69
C ASN A 25 -3.85 -20.49 6.29
N ILE A 26 -3.92 -21.81 6.09
CA ILE A 26 -4.33 -22.40 4.79
C ILE A 26 -5.75 -21.97 4.45
N LEU A 27 -6.69 -22.01 5.41
CA LEU A 27 -8.10 -21.69 5.18
C LEU A 27 -8.29 -20.21 4.84
N SER A 28 -7.67 -19.29 5.58
CA SER A 28 -7.72 -17.85 5.30
C SER A 28 -7.08 -17.52 3.95
N THR A 29 -5.97 -18.19 3.60
CA THR A 29 -5.30 -18.03 2.32
C THR A 29 -6.16 -18.51 1.16
N LEU A 30 -6.78 -19.69 1.28
CA LEU A 30 -7.69 -20.23 0.27
C LEU A 30 -8.93 -19.33 0.10
N THR A 31 -9.58 -18.94 1.20
CA THR A 31 -10.75 -18.05 1.19
C THR A 31 -10.43 -16.74 0.48
N SER A 32 -9.38 -16.06 0.90
CA SER A 32 -9.00 -14.77 0.30
C SER A 32 -8.60 -14.90 -1.15
N THR A 33 -7.93 -16.00 -1.55
CA THR A 33 -7.52 -16.25 -2.93
C THR A 33 -8.71 -16.57 -3.82
N ILE A 34 -9.62 -17.45 -3.40
CA ILE A 34 -10.80 -17.82 -4.16
C ILE A 34 -11.69 -16.58 -4.37
N LEU A 35 -12.07 -15.90 -3.29
CA LEU A 35 -12.93 -14.71 -3.37
C LEU A 35 -12.33 -13.64 -4.27
N SER A 36 -11.07 -13.25 -4.04
CA SER A 36 -10.43 -12.20 -4.83
C SER A 36 -10.30 -12.57 -6.31
N THR A 37 -10.01 -13.85 -6.63
CA THR A 37 -9.88 -14.33 -8.01
C THR A 37 -11.22 -14.36 -8.74
N LEU A 38 -12.26 -14.90 -8.11
CA LEU A 38 -13.57 -14.99 -8.73
C LEU A 38 -14.19 -13.59 -8.93
N MET A 39 -14.08 -12.73 -7.93
CA MET A 39 -14.55 -11.35 -8.02
C MET A 39 -13.80 -10.53 -9.08
N SER A 40 -12.49 -10.74 -9.25
CA SER A 40 -11.73 -10.07 -10.31
C SER A 40 -12.18 -10.47 -11.72
N ARG A 41 -12.84 -11.62 -11.85
CA ARG A 41 -13.48 -12.09 -13.08
C ARG A 41 -14.95 -11.67 -13.21
N LYS A 42 -15.42 -10.79 -12.30
CA LYS A 42 -16.80 -10.25 -12.27
C LYS A 42 -17.88 -11.31 -12.09
N LEU A 43 -17.57 -12.42 -11.41
CA LEU A 43 -18.57 -13.40 -11.04
C LEU A 43 -19.53 -12.81 -9.98
N PRO A 44 -20.81 -13.25 -9.96
CA PRO A 44 -21.74 -12.86 -8.90
C PRO A 44 -21.21 -13.21 -7.51
N VAL A 45 -21.46 -12.34 -6.54
CA VAL A 45 -21.01 -12.55 -5.16
C VAL A 45 -21.54 -13.86 -4.57
N ASP A 46 -22.79 -14.20 -4.88
CA ASP A 46 -23.43 -15.42 -4.41
C ASP A 46 -22.67 -16.68 -4.86
N GLU A 47 -22.30 -16.75 -6.13
CA GLU A 47 -21.49 -17.84 -6.67
C GLU A 47 -20.10 -17.91 -6.04
N CYS A 48 -19.51 -16.75 -5.77
CA CYS A 48 -18.21 -16.69 -5.09
C CYS A 48 -18.28 -17.25 -3.67
N ILE A 49 -19.31 -16.88 -2.90
CA ILE A 49 -19.51 -17.34 -1.53
C ILE A 49 -19.88 -18.82 -1.49
N GLU A 50 -20.75 -19.29 -2.40
CA GLU A 50 -21.10 -20.70 -2.54
C GLU A 50 -19.88 -21.55 -2.92
N THR A 51 -19.02 -21.04 -3.81
CA THR A 51 -17.76 -21.71 -4.15
C THR A 51 -16.84 -21.84 -2.95
N VAL A 52 -16.68 -20.79 -2.15
CA VAL A 52 -15.91 -20.86 -0.90
C VAL A 52 -16.55 -21.86 0.06
N ALA A 53 -17.87 -21.80 0.23
CA ALA A 53 -18.58 -22.68 1.13
C ALA A 53 -18.48 -24.16 0.76
N SER A 54 -18.49 -24.47 -0.55
CA SER A 54 -18.39 -25.86 -1.04
C SER A 54 -16.94 -26.38 -1.11
N THR A 55 -15.97 -25.48 -1.24
CA THR A 55 -14.55 -25.84 -1.41
C THR A 55 -13.87 -26.04 -0.06
N LEU A 56 -14.22 -25.21 0.94
CA LEU A 56 -13.62 -25.30 2.26
C LEU A 56 -14.26 -26.41 3.09
N PRO A 57 -13.47 -27.20 3.81
CA PRO A 57 -13.98 -28.26 4.64
C PRO A 57 -14.85 -27.69 5.78
N MET A 58 -15.96 -28.34 6.08
CA MET A 58 -16.86 -27.99 7.19
C MET A 58 -16.38 -28.62 8.51
N CYS A 59 -16.38 -27.86 9.60
CA CYS A 59 -16.13 -28.43 10.92
C CYS A 59 -17.31 -29.31 11.35
N LYS A 60 -17.07 -30.58 11.48
CA LYS A 60 -18.10 -31.56 11.86
C LYS A 60 -18.69 -31.27 13.25
N GLU A 61 -17.90 -30.67 14.14
CA GLU A 61 -18.28 -30.41 15.54
C GLU A 61 -19.07 -29.09 15.70
N ARG A 62 -18.75 -28.05 14.91
CA ARG A 62 -19.39 -26.74 15.07
C ARG A 62 -20.34 -26.35 13.94
N LYS A 63 -20.44 -27.15 12.87
CA LYS A 63 -21.23 -26.88 11.64
C LYS A 63 -21.00 -25.48 11.04
N LEU A 64 -19.86 -24.86 11.35
CA LEU A 64 -19.48 -23.53 10.89
C LEU A 64 -18.49 -23.62 9.72
N ALA A 65 -18.56 -22.68 8.79
CA ALA A 65 -17.52 -22.53 7.79
C ALA A 65 -16.21 -22.13 8.45
N TYR A 66 -15.11 -22.65 7.93
CA TYR A 66 -13.78 -22.53 8.53
C TYR A 66 -13.10 -21.17 8.36
N SER A 67 -13.74 -20.19 7.75
CA SER A 67 -13.12 -18.88 7.56
C SER A 67 -14.16 -17.78 7.53
N THR A 68 -13.90 -16.76 8.32
CA THR A 68 -14.58 -15.47 8.26
C THR A 68 -13.94 -14.62 7.17
N PHE A 69 -14.62 -13.61 6.63
CA PHE A 69 -14.02 -12.69 5.69
C PHE A 69 -14.72 -11.34 5.63
N THR A 70 -13.95 -10.33 5.23
CA THR A 70 -14.45 -9.04 4.76
C THR A 70 -13.81 -8.74 3.41
N MET A 71 -14.65 -8.49 2.42
CA MET A 71 -14.24 -8.13 1.07
C MET A 71 -14.68 -6.71 0.75
N ALA A 72 -13.76 -5.92 0.19
CA ALA A 72 -14.03 -4.61 -0.38
C ALA A 72 -13.72 -4.65 -1.88
N GLN A 73 -14.73 -4.43 -2.71
CA GLN A 73 -14.59 -4.21 -4.15
C GLN A 73 -14.76 -2.73 -4.42
N ILE A 74 -13.72 -2.09 -4.95
CA ILE A 74 -13.68 -0.65 -5.21
C ILE A 74 -13.66 -0.44 -6.72
N GLU A 75 -14.66 0.29 -7.24
CA GLU A 75 -14.81 0.65 -8.65
C GLU A 75 -15.10 2.16 -8.75
N GLY A 76 -14.13 2.91 -9.28
CA GLY A 76 -14.22 4.37 -9.31
C GLY A 76 -14.49 4.96 -7.92
N ALA A 77 -15.58 5.71 -7.78
CA ALA A 77 -15.99 6.32 -6.52
C ALA A 77 -16.99 5.47 -5.70
N GLN A 78 -17.04 4.16 -5.95
CA GLN A 78 -17.92 3.27 -5.20
C GLN A 78 -17.12 2.13 -4.57
N ALA A 79 -17.51 1.72 -3.37
CA ALA A 79 -17.04 0.49 -2.76
C ALA A 79 -18.23 -0.39 -2.37
N ARG A 80 -18.18 -1.65 -2.74
CA ARG A 80 -19.06 -2.70 -2.25
C ARG A 80 -18.34 -3.48 -1.16
N LEU A 81 -18.92 -3.53 0.01
CA LEU A 81 -18.44 -4.35 1.13
C LEU A 81 -19.29 -5.59 1.25
N VAL A 82 -18.64 -6.74 1.42
CA VAL A 82 -19.30 -8.03 1.70
C VAL A 82 -18.58 -8.64 2.90
N GLN A 83 -19.32 -8.89 3.97
CA GLN A 83 -18.77 -9.31 5.24
C GLN A 83 -19.47 -10.56 5.76
N TYR A 84 -18.68 -11.49 6.23
CA TYR A 84 -19.12 -12.70 6.88
C TYR A 84 -18.35 -12.89 8.19
N ASP A 85 -19.07 -12.77 9.31
CA ASP A 85 -18.61 -13.08 10.67
C ASP A 85 -17.31 -12.36 11.11
N ASN A 86 -17.02 -11.23 10.49
CA ASN A 86 -15.95 -10.29 10.88
C ASN A 86 -16.55 -9.03 11.50
N PRO A 87 -15.80 -8.29 12.32
CA PRO A 87 -16.23 -6.98 12.79
C PRO A 87 -16.59 -6.06 11.64
N ARG A 88 -17.71 -5.35 11.76
CA ARG A 88 -18.18 -4.43 10.70
C ARG A 88 -17.10 -3.42 10.35
N ALA A 89 -16.77 -3.30 9.08
CA ALA A 89 -15.80 -2.34 8.55
C ALA A 89 -16.11 -0.91 9.04
N ILE A 90 -15.08 -0.09 9.17
CA ILE A 90 -15.21 1.30 9.59
C ILE A 90 -14.94 2.19 8.39
N LEU A 91 -15.86 3.13 8.12
CA LEU A 91 -15.65 4.21 7.17
C LEU A 91 -15.31 5.47 7.93
N LEU A 92 -14.11 6.02 7.72
CA LEU A 92 -13.75 7.34 8.22
C LEU A 92 -13.76 8.33 7.06
N ARG A 93 -14.44 9.44 7.24
CA ARG A 93 -14.50 10.57 6.32
C ARG A 93 -13.99 11.82 7.02
N ASN A 94 -12.93 12.39 6.49
CA ASN A 94 -12.23 13.52 7.14
C ASN A 94 -11.93 13.26 8.63
N GLY A 95 -11.50 12.04 8.95
CA GLY A 95 -11.15 11.61 10.31
C GLY A 95 -12.34 11.35 11.24
N LYS A 96 -13.57 11.34 10.73
CA LYS A 96 -14.77 11.02 11.51
C LYS A 96 -15.44 9.77 11.00
N SER A 97 -15.86 8.91 11.92
CA SER A 97 -16.62 7.71 11.57
C SER A 97 -17.97 8.08 10.97
N VAL A 98 -18.27 7.46 9.84
CA VAL A 98 -19.54 7.61 9.13
C VAL A 98 -20.26 6.28 9.15
N ASP A 99 -21.51 6.30 9.60
CA ASP A 99 -22.37 5.13 9.51
C ASP A 99 -22.90 4.98 8.08
N TYR A 100 -23.14 3.72 7.68
CA TYR A 100 -23.60 3.39 6.35
C TYR A 100 -24.62 2.25 6.39
N PRO A 101 -25.59 2.24 5.43
CA PRO A 101 -26.61 1.20 5.39
C PRO A 101 -26.00 -0.16 5.09
N THR A 102 -26.54 -1.19 5.73
CA THR A 102 -26.14 -2.58 5.54
C THR A 102 -27.38 -3.42 5.29
N THR A 103 -27.35 -4.24 4.25
CA THR A 103 -28.38 -5.22 3.94
C THR A 103 -27.87 -6.58 4.41
N VAL A 104 -28.72 -7.29 5.14
CA VAL A 104 -28.42 -8.66 5.57
C VAL A 104 -29.06 -9.63 4.57
N ARG A 105 -28.28 -10.57 4.09
CA ARG A 105 -28.71 -11.65 3.20
C ARG A 105 -28.23 -13.00 3.70
N PHE A 106 -28.98 -14.04 3.41
CA PHE A 106 -28.58 -15.41 3.73
C PHE A 106 -28.18 -16.14 2.46
N ILE A 107 -26.99 -16.76 2.46
CA ILE A 107 -26.49 -17.65 1.40
C ILE A 107 -26.26 -19.00 2.07
N GLY A 108 -27.19 -19.95 1.85
CA GLY A 108 -27.29 -21.12 2.70
C GLY A 108 -27.59 -20.75 4.14
N GLU A 109 -26.79 -21.23 5.09
CA GLU A 109 -26.91 -20.90 6.52
C GLU A 109 -26.05 -19.67 6.94
N LYS A 110 -25.36 -19.00 5.99
CA LYS A 110 -24.44 -17.89 6.27
C LYS A 110 -25.16 -16.56 6.21
N GLU A 111 -25.06 -15.79 7.28
CA GLU A 111 -25.51 -14.40 7.31
C GLU A 111 -24.46 -13.49 6.71
N ILE A 112 -24.75 -12.90 5.56
CA ILE A 112 -23.86 -12.04 4.80
C ILE A 112 -24.34 -10.59 4.93
N HIS A 113 -23.43 -9.72 5.34
CA HIS A 113 -23.67 -8.29 5.43
C HIS A 113 -23.12 -7.59 4.20
N GLU A 114 -24.00 -6.95 3.42
CA GLU A 114 -23.62 -6.19 2.24
C GLU A 114 -23.88 -4.71 2.41
N SER A 115 -22.93 -3.90 1.92
CA SER A 115 -23.04 -2.45 1.92
C SER A 115 -22.45 -1.88 0.64
N THR A 116 -23.07 -0.80 0.13
CA THR A 116 -22.52 -0.01 -0.97
C THR A 116 -22.22 1.38 -0.45
N LEU A 117 -20.98 1.80 -0.61
CA LEU A 117 -20.47 3.08 -0.15
C LEU A 117 -20.19 3.99 -1.34
N ARG A 118 -20.57 5.25 -1.26
CA ARG A 118 -20.06 6.29 -2.15
C ARG A 118 -18.83 6.92 -1.51
N LEU A 119 -17.69 6.70 -2.14
CA LEU A 119 -16.39 7.16 -1.64
C LEU A 119 -16.16 8.63 -1.99
N GLN A 120 -15.42 9.30 -1.13
CA GLN A 120 -14.89 10.64 -1.32
C GLN A 120 -13.39 10.64 -1.12
N GLU A 121 -12.72 11.65 -1.63
CA GLU A 121 -11.28 11.82 -1.38
C GLU A 121 -11.00 11.92 0.12
N ASN A 122 -9.93 11.28 0.56
CA ASN A 122 -9.51 11.08 1.95
C ASN A 122 -10.40 10.16 2.80
N ASP A 123 -11.40 9.48 2.21
CA ASP A 123 -12.07 8.39 2.92
C ASP A 123 -11.09 7.27 3.24
N LEU A 124 -11.22 6.71 4.43
CA LEU A 124 -10.53 5.50 4.86
C LEU A 124 -11.54 4.39 5.12
N ILE A 125 -11.34 3.23 4.52
CA ILE A 125 -12.09 2.01 4.84
C ILE A 125 -11.14 1.12 5.65
N VAL A 126 -11.52 0.82 6.89
CA VAL A 126 -10.74 -0.04 7.78
C VAL A 126 -11.46 -1.37 7.94
N LEU A 127 -10.79 -2.44 7.51
CA LEU A 127 -11.22 -3.82 7.68
C LEU A 127 -10.35 -4.44 8.76
N MET A 128 -10.94 -5.30 9.62
CA MET A 128 -10.22 -5.94 10.70
C MET A 128 -10.80 -7.32 11.01
N THR A 129 -9.96 -8.21 11.53
CA THR A 129 -10.40 -9.47 12.14
C THR A 129 -10.86 -9.24 13.57
N ASP A 130 -11.57 -10.21 14.13
CA ASP A 130 -12.05 -10.17 15.52
C ASP A 130 -10.91 -10.23 16.55
N GLY A 131 -9.72 -10.70 16.17
CA GLY A 131 -8.52 -10.58 17.00
C GLY A 131 -8.19 -9.14 17.41
N ILE A 132 -8.65 -8.11 16.65
CA ILE A 132 -8.56 -6.71 17.08
C ILE A 132 -9.63 -6.39 18.13
N THR A 133 -10.88 -6.75 17.87
CA THR A 133 -11.98 -6.43 18.82
C THR A 133 -11.96 -7.29 20.07
N ASN A 134 -11.34 -8.46 20.02
CA ASN A 134 -11.12 -9.34 21.16
C ASN A 134 -9.80 -9.04 21.89
N ALA A 135 -8.99 -8.07 21.40
CA ALA A 135 -7.71 -7.76 22.03
C ALA A 135 -7.87 -7.40 23.50
N GLY A 136 -7.02 -7.97 24.32
CA GLY A 136 -6.99 -7.73 25.76
C GLY A 136 -7.98 -8.54 26.60
N VAL A 137 -8.85 -9.35 26.02
CA VAL A 137 -9.79 -10.22 26.75
C VAL A 137 -9.03 -11.12 27.72
N GLY A 138 -9.47 -11.16 28.97
CA GLY A 138 -8.83 -11.96 30.04
C GLY A 138 -7.46 -11.45 30.49
N LYS A 139 -6.98 -10.34 29.94
CA LYS A 139 -5.70 -9.68 30.31
C LYS A 139 -5.95 -8.30 30.89
N VAL A 140 -6.01 -7.28 30.05
CA VAL A 140 -6.18 -5.88 30.47
C VAL A 140 -7.62 -5.38 30.30
N MET A 141 -8.46 -6.13 29.60
CA MET A 141 -9.86 -5.81 29.33
C MET A 141 -10.75 -6.98 29.65
N GLN A 142 -11.99 -6.72 30.13
CA GLN A 142 -12.95 -7.76 30.42
C GLN A 142 -13.63 -8.28 29.14
N ASP A 143 -14.09 -7.35 28.28
CA ASP A 143 -14.91 -7.66 27.10
C ASP A 143 -14.17 -7.39 25.77
N GLY A 144 -12.84 -7.18 25.82
CA GLY A 144 -12.03 -6.84 24.66
C GLY A 144 -12.12 -5.38 24.25
N TRP A 145 -11.49 -5.06 23.12
CA TRP A 145 -11.43 -3.71 22.56
C TRP A 145 -12.64 -3.45 21.68
N ALA A 146 -13.72 -2.98 22.27
CA ALA A 146 -14.98 -2.80 21.55
C ALA A 146 -14.81 -1.93 20.31
N ARG A 147 -15.53 -2.26 19.21
CA ARG A 147 -15.47 -1.54 17.95
C ARG A 147 -15.61 -0.02 18.10
N LYS A 148 -16.45 0.47 19.04
CA LYS A 148 -16.59 1.91 19.32
C LYS A 148 -15.28 2.54 19.81
N ASP A 149 -14.54 1.83 20.66
CA ASP A 149 -13.28 2.32 21.21
C ASP A 149 -12.18 2.31 20.16
N VAL A 150 -12.21 1.32 19.24
CA VAL A 150 -11.36 1.31 18.03
C VAL A 150 -11.65 2.54 17.18
N ILE A 151 -12.93 2.89 16.96
CA ILE A 151 -13.32 4.09 16.20
C ILE A 151 -12.76 5.36 16.87
N GLU A 152 -12.92 5.50 18.19
CA GLU A 152 -12.40 6.65 18.93
C GLU A 152 -10.87 6.79 18.80
N CYS A 153 -10.15 5.69 18.82
CA CYS A 153 -8.71 5.69 18.58
C CYS A 153 -8.35 6.11 17.15
N LEU A 154 -9.02 5.53 16.15
CA LEU A 154 -8.81 5.88 14.74
C LEU A 154 -9.09 7.35 14.46
N GLU A 155 -10.18 7.90 15.01
CA GLU A 155 -10.52 9.33 14.90
C GLU A 155 -9.48 10.24 15.54
N ARG A 156 -8.86 9.81 16.65
CA ARG A 156 -7.81 10.55 17.36
C ARG A 156 -6.48 10.50 16.60
N TRP A 157 -6.16 9.38 15.97
CA TRP A 157 -4.89 9.19 15.25
C TRP A 157 -4.90 9.80 13.85
N TYR A 158 -6.09 10.03 13.29
CA TYR A 158 -6.21 10.49 11.92
C TYR A 158 -5.54 11.84 11.71
N THR A 159 -4.69 11.90 10.68
CA THR A 159 -4.27 13.13 10.02
C THR A 159 -4.39 12.93 8.50
N PRO A 160 -4.58 14.00 7.71
CA PRO A 160 -4.70 13.88 6.24
C PRO A 160 -3.46 13.25 5.59
N GLU A 161 -2.28 13.45 6.18
CA GLU A 161 -0.99 12.96 5.69
C GLU A 161 -0.74 11.50 6.07
N LEU A 162 -1.47 10.97 7.05
CA LEU A 162 -1.26 9.62 7.56
C LEU A 162 -1.46 8.59 6.46
N SER A 163 -0.44 7.76 6.24
CA SER A 163 -0.53 6.68 5.27
C SER A 163 -1.44 5.54 5.77
N PRO A 164 -2.14 4.83 4.86
CA PRO A 164 -3.01 3.72 5.26
C PRO A 164 -2.22 2.59 5.93
N GLN A 165 -0.97 2.35 5.52
CA GLN A 165 -0.10 1.36 6.12
C GLN A 165 0.28 1.72 7.55
N HIS A 166 0.61 2.99 7.80
CA HIS A 166 0.93 3.48 9.13
C HIS A 166 -0.27 3.35 10.08
N LEU A 167 -1.47 3.73 9.62
CA LEU A 167 -2.69 3.57 10.41
C LEU A 167 -2.99 2.10 10.74
N ALA A 168 -2.79 1.18 9.77
CA ALA A 168 -2.94 -0.25 10.00
C ALA A 168 -1.92 -0.75 11.04
N ALA A 169 -0.67 -0.32 10.94
CA ALA A 169 0.38 -0.68 11.90
C ALA A 169 0.06 -0.16 13.32
N MET A 170 -0.41 1.09 13.45
CA MET A 170 -0.83 1.65 14.75
C MET A 170 -1.97 0.82 15.36
N LEU A 171 -2.95 0.42 14.55
CA LEU A 171 -4.09 -0.39 15.01
C LEU A 171 -3.64 -1.77 15.51
N VAL A 172 -2.78 -2.45 14.74
CA VAL A 172 -2.23 -3.76 15.11
C VAL A 172 -1.35 -3.65 16.37
N ASN A 173 -0.48 -2.65 16.45
CA ASN A 173 0.39 -2.45 17.61
C ASN A 173 -0.41 -2.13 18.88
N ALA A 174 -1.47 -1.35 18.77
CA ALA A 174 -2.36 -1.08 19.90
C ALA A 174 -3.05 -2.37 20.39
N ALA A 175 -3.55 -3.21 19.47
CA ALA A 175 -4.15 -4.49 19.80
C ALA A 175 -3.13 -5.46 20.45
N LEU A 176 -1.90 -5.54 19.92
CA LEU A 176 -0.82 -6.33 20.50
C LEU A 176 -0.48 -5.86 21.92
N SER A 177 -0.39 -4.56 22.15
CA SER A 177 -0.14 -4.00 23.50
C SER A 177 -1.25 -4.37 24.48
N LEU A 178 -2.53 -4.37 24.07
CA LEU A 178 -3.63 -4.84 24.90
C LEU A 178 -3.53 -6.34 25.21
N CYS A 179 -2.95 -7.13 24.30
CA CYS A 179 -2.68 -8.54 24.50
C CYS A 179 -1.38 -8.82 25.27
N LEU A 180 -0.67 -7.80 25.78
CA LEU A 180 0.64 -7.92 26.42
C LEU A 180 1.66 -8.67 25.52
N ASP A 181 1.66 -8.36 24.24
CA ASP A 181 2.49 -8.97 23.18
C ASP A 181 2.33 -10.50 23.02
N SER A 182 1.26 -11.06 23.57
CA SER A 182 0.91 -12.48 23.48
C SER A 182 -0.55 -12.63 23.06
N PRO A 183 -0.88 -12.40 21.77
CA PRO A 183 -2.25 -12.52 21.29
C PRO A 183 -2.73 -13.98 21.31
N ASP A 184 -3.99 -14.16 21.62
CA ASP A 184 -4.64 -15.48 21.63
C ASP A 184 -5.23 -15.83 20.25
N ASP A 185 -5.33 -14.86 19.36
CA ASP A 185 -5.85 -14.99 18.00
C ASP A 185 -5.08 -14.12 17.01
N ASP A 186 -5.26 -14.38 15.70
CA ASP A 186 -4.59 -13.64 14.62
C ASP A 186 -5.12 -12.20 14.53
N ILE A 187 -4.24 -11.21 14.72
CA ILE A 187 -4.56 -9.79 14.66
C ILE A 187 -4.25 -9.27 13.25
N THR A 188 -5.28 -8.95 12.48
CA THR A 188 -5.11 -8.44 11.11
C THR A 188 -5.94 -7.19 10.88
N ALA A 189 -5.32 -6.17 10.28
CA ALA A 189 -5.97 -4.96 9.81
C ALA A 189 -5.61 -4.70 8.34
N LEU A 190 -6.58 -4.16 7.60
CA LEU A 190 -6.40 -3.66 6.24
C LEU A 190 -7.05 -2.29 6.12
N VAL A 191 -6.28 -1.30 5.68
CA VAL A 191 -6.76 0.08 5.49
C VAL A 191 -6.66 0.45 4.02
N CYS A 192 -7.79 0.88 3.46
CA CYS A 192 -7.87 1.44 2.11
C CYS A 192 -8.10 2.96 2.21
N LYS A 193 -7.20 3.77 1.65
CA LYS A 193 -7.34 5.23 1.58
C LYS A 193 -7.71 5.64 0.15
N VAL A 194 -8.77 6.45 0.03
CA VAL A 194 -9.17 7.07 -1.22
C VAL A 194 -8.39 8.37 -1.37
N ARG A 195 -7.64 8.50 -2.45
CA ARG A 195 -6.86 9.71 -2.72
C ARG A 195 -6.95 10.12 -4.18
N ALA A 196 -6.72 11.39 -4.44
CA ALA A 196 -6.57 11.88 -5.81
C ALA A 196 -5.40 11.16 -6.51
N ARG A 197 -5.53 11.03 -7.84
CA ARG A 197 -4.45 10.46 -8.66
C ARG A 197 -3.22 11.33 -8.57
N GLN A 198 -2.10 10.74 -8.20
CA GLN A 198 -0.80 11.39 -8.16
C GLN A 198 0.20 10.60 -8.99
N ALA A 199 0.38 11.01 -10.23
CA ALA A 199 1.39 10.44 -11.11
C ALA A 199 2.78 10.96 -10.72
N VAL A 200 3.77 10.07 -10.77
CA VAL A 200 5.18 10.37 -10.56
C VAL A 200 5.96 9.86 -11.75
N ASN A 201 6.70 10.75 -12.39
CA ASN A 201 7.55 10.44 -13.52
C ASN A 201 9.01 10.51 -13.09
N VAL A 202 9.74 9.44 -13.25
CA VAL A 202 11.14 9.34 -12.85
C VAL A 202 12.01 9.19 -14.11
N ILE A 203 13.02 10.02 -14.28
CA ILE A 203 14.02 9.85 -15.34
C ILE A 203 15.36 9.44 -14.76
N ILE A 204 15.95 8.35 -15.29
CA ILE A 204 17.17 7.71 -14.80
C ILE A 204 18.15 7.52 -15.95
N GLY A 205 19.20 8.31 -15.96
CA GLY A 205 20.20 8.31 -17.02
C GLY A 205 19.75 9.04 -18.28
N PRO A 206 20.68 9.59 -19.07
CA PRO A 206 20.39 10.20 -20.38
C PRO A 206 20.21 9.11 -21.46
N PRO A 207 19.60 9.45 -22.61
CA PRO A 207 19.57 8.59 -23.78
C PRO A 207 20.99 8.19 -24.26
N ALA A 208 21.09 7.09 -25.01
CA ALA A 208 22.36 6.63 -25.57
C ALA A 208 22.94 7.62 -26.58
N ASP A 209 22.10 8.25 -27.44
CA ASP A 209 22.49 9.31 -28.34
C ASP A 209 22.06 10.66 -27.74
N PRO A 210 23.01 11.60 -27.50
CA PRO A 210 22.69 12.95 -27.01
C PRO A 210 21.74 13.75 -27.93
N LYS A 211 21.58 13.37 -29.18
CA LYS A 211 20.59 13.99 -30.08
C LYS A 211 19.16 13.70 -29.68
N ASP A 212 18.92 12.64 -28.93
CA ASP A 212 17.62 12.27 -28.43
C ASP A 212 17.25 12.97 -27.11
N ASP A 213 18.20 13.69 -26.47
CA ASP A 213 17.98 14.35 -25.16
C ASP A 213 16.72 15.22 -25.19
N ASP A 214 16.62 16.13 -26.14
CA ASP A 214 15.49 17.06 -26.25
C ASP A 214 14.17 16.34 -26.49
N ARG A 215 14.16 15.28 -27.30
CA ARG A 215 12.97 14.50 -27.59
C ARG A 215 12.48 13.77 -26.36
N VAL A 216 13.37 13.10 -25.63
CA VAL A 216 13.04 12.35 -24.43
C VAL A 216 12.58 13.30 -23.31
N LEU A 217 13.28 14.43 -23.12
CA LEU A 217 12.91 15.39 -22.09
C LEU A 217 11.57 16.09 -22.39
N ARG A 218 11.25 16.38 -23.65
CA ARG A 218 9.90 16.86 -24.01
C ARG A 218 8.81 15.85 -23.67
N LEU A 219 9.04 14.56 -23.93
CA LEU A 219 8.09 13.50 -23.57
C LEU A 219 7.96 13.35 -22.04
N PHE A 220 9.08 13.45 -21.32
CA PHE A 220 9.11 13.40 -19.87
C PHE A 220 8.32 14.54 -19.24
N PHE A 221 8.61 15.79 -19.60
CA PHE A 221 7.91 16.97 -19.06
C PHE A 221 6.50 17.19 -19.62
N ALA A 222 6.11 16.50 -20.70
CA ALA A 222 4.73 16.50 -21.18
C ALA A 222 3.80 15.61 -20.35
N LYS A 223 4.34 14.73 -19.48
CA LYS A 223 3.56 13.92 -18.57
C LYS A 223 3.02 14.78 -17.41
N GLU A 224 1.77 14.55 -17.05
CA GLU A 224 1.20 15.15 -15.85
C GLU A 224 1.81 14.52 -14.58
N GLY A 225 1.84 15.28 -13.48
CA GLY A 225 2.30 14.82 -12.19
C GLY A 225 3.68 15.31 -11.80
N LYS A 226 4.26 14.70 -10.77
CA LYS A 226 5.59 15.07 -10.28
C LYS A 226 6.70 14.53 -11.17
N HIS A 227 7.77 15.30 -11.28
CA HIS A 227 8.95 14.97 -12.07
C HIS A 227 10.17 14.78 -11.18
N VAL A 228 10.76 13.60 -11.23
CA VAL A 228 11.94 13.21 -10.46
C VAL A 228 13.10 12.92 -11.39
N VAL A 229 14.25 13.48 -11.10
CA VAL A 229 15.50 13.30 -11.86
C VAL A 229 16.51 12.56 -11.01
N CYS A 230 16.94 11.37 -11.46
CA CYS A 230 17.93 10.56 -10.78
C CYS A 230 19.23 10.51 -11.58
N GLY A 231 20.31 11.02 -10.99
CA GLY A 231 21.67 11.00 -11.55
C GLY A 231 22.19 12.38 -11.94
N GLY A 232 23.45 12.63 -11.58
CA GLY A 232 24.13 13.91 -11.85
C GLY A 232 24.18 14.26 -13.35
N THR A 233 24.55 13.31 -14.22
CA THR A 233 24.57 13.49 -15.67
C THR A 233 23.16 13.83 -16.21
N THR A 234 22.15 13.13 -15.71
CA THR A 234 20.74 13.39 -16.08
C THR A 234 20.33 14.78 -15.62
N ALA A 235 20.69 15.18 -14.39
CA ALA A 235 20.41 16.52 -13.87
C ALA A 235 21.05 17.62 -14.71
N HIS A 236 22.30 17.43 -15.18
CA HIS A 236 22.95 18.38 -16.07
C HIS A 236 22.23 18.50 -17.43
N THR A 237 21.78 17.38 -18.01
CA THR A 237 21.00 17.37 -19.24
C THR A 237 19.67 18.09 -19.07
N VAL A 238 18.96 17.83 -17.97
CA VAL A 238 17.70 18.50 -17.62
C VAL A 238 17.92 20.00 -17.36
N SER A 239 18.95 20.37 -16.62
CA SER A 239 19.32 21.77 -16.35
C SER A 239 19.55 22.55 -17.66
N ARG A 240 20.30 21.98 -18.60
CA ARG A 240 20.53 22.55 -19.92
C ARG A 240 19.24 22.70 -20.72
N PHE A 241 18.41 21.68 -20.75
CA PHE A 241 17.11 21.66 -21.45
C PHE A 241 16.15 22.73 -20.92
N LEU A 242 16.03 22.86 -19.58
CA LEU A 242 15.17 23.87 -18.96
C LEU A 242 15.77 25.27 -18.91
N GLY A 243 17.08 25.40 -19.15
CA GLY A 243 17.82 26.67 -18.96
C GLY A 243 17.81 27.12 -17.47
N LYS A 244 17.82 26.20 -16.55
CA LYS A 244 17.76 26.45 -15.10
C LYS A 244 18.97 25.86 -14.38
N PRO A 245 19.57 26.60 -13.38
CA PRO A 245 20.74 26.11 -12.67
C PRO A 245 20.37 24.92 -11.74
N ILE A 246 21.39 24.08 -11.47
CA ILE A 246 21.34 23.05 -10.43
C ILE A 246 21.82 23.71 -9.12
N ILE A 247 21.02 23.66 -8.08
CA ILE A 247 21.32 24.23 -6.76
C ILE A 247 21.45 23.07 -5.77
N PRO A 248 22.65 22.72 -5.28
CA PRO A 248 22.81 21.67 -4.28
C PRO A 248 22.20 22.07 -2.93
N VAL A 249 21.57 21.11 -2.24
CA VAL A 249 21.05 21.25 -0.86
C VAL A 249 21.97 20.49 0.07
N LEU A 250 23.05 21.15 0.51
CA LEU A 250 24.16 20.51 1.23
C LEU A 250 23.75 19.84 2.54
N GLU A 251 22.73 20.34 3.24
CA GLU A 251 22.26 19.81 4.52
C GLU A 251 21.45 18.50 4.38
N SER A 252 21.10 18.09 3.16
CA SER A 252 20.33 16.88 2.88
C SER A 252 21.18 15.62 2.71
N GLY A 253 22.49 15.76 2.62
CA GLY A 253 23.42 14.63 2.49
C GLY A 253 23.74 13.97 3.83
N THR A 254 24.03 12.67 3.78
CA THR A 254 24.58 11.89 4.89
C THR A 254 25.91 11.27 4.45
N ASP A 255 26.61 10.58 5.37
CA ASP A 255 27.87 9.88 5.04
C ASP A 255 27.70 8.81 3.94
N THR A 256 26.47 8.29 3.77
CA THR A 256 26.14 7.20 2.83
C THR A 256 25.21 7.60 1.71
N VAL A 257 24.52 8.75 1.82
CA VAL A 257 23.56 9.25 0.83
C VAL A 257 24.00 10.62 0.36
N PRO A 258 24.30 10.82 -0.93
CA PRO A 258 24.63 12.13 -1.48
C PRO A 258 23.50 13.15 -1.28
N ALA A 259 23.88 14.42 -1.19
CA ALA A 259 22.93 15.52 -1.09
C ALA A 259 22.01 15.59 -2.32
N ILE A 260 20.77 16.01 -2.10
CA ILE A 260 19.83 16.31 -3.18
C ILE A 260 20.19 17.66 -3.83
N ALA A 261 19.61 17.90 -5.00
CA ALA A 261 19.69 19.19 -5.66
C ALA A 261 18.29 19.71 -6.03
N GLN A 262 18.21 20.97 -6.39
CA GLN A 262 17.01 21.64 -6.87
C GLN A 262 17.24 22.15 -8.29
N ILE A 263 16.25 21.93 -9.15
CA ILE A 263 16.14 22.54 -10.48
C ILE A 263 14.72 23.09 -10.58
N ALA A 264 14.58 24.37 -10.91
CA ALA A 264 13.24 24.97 -11.02
C ALA A 264 12.41 24.26 -12.10
N GLY A 265 11.26 23.66 -11.72
CA GLY A 265 10.41 22.84 -12.57
C GLY A 265 10.63 21.34 -12.44
N VAL A 266 11.43 20.90 -11.48
CA VAL A 266 11.64 19.50 -11.09
C VAL A 266 11.31 19.36 -9.61
N ASP A 267 10.55 18.32 -9.25
CA ASP A 267 10.08 18.12 -7.85
C ASP A 267 11.17 17.54 -6.95
N LEU A 268 12.01 16.65 -7.49
CA LEU A 268 13.12 16.05 -6.75
C LEU A 268 14.28 15.73 -7.69
N VAL A 269 15.48 16.10 -7.28
CA VAL A 269 16.72 15.72 -7.97
C VAL A 269 17.62 14.98 -7.00
N THR A 270 17.96 13.72 -7.32
CA THR A 270 18.81 12.88 -6.48
C THR A 270 20.06 12.44 -7.23
N GLU A 271 21.03 11.90 -6.50
CA GLU A 271 22.08 11.08 -7.11
C GLU A 271 21.44 9.86 -7.81
N GLY A 272 22.19 9.18 -8.64
CA GLY A 272 21.66 8.10 -9.50
C GLY A 272 21.62 6.74 -8.83
N VAL A 273 22.72 5.98 -9.06
CA VAL A 273 22.74 4.53 -8.79
C VAL A 273 22.66 4.19 -7.30
N ILE A 274 23.40 4.93 -6.46
CA ILE A 274 23.43 4.70 -5.01
C ILE A 274 22.03 4.93 -4.40
N THR A 275 21.38 6.04 -4.76
CA THR A 275 20.02 6.35 -4.30
C THR A 275 19.03 5.27 -4.72
N LEU A 276 19.06 4.83 -5.98
CA LEU A 276 18.15 3.81 -6.50
C LEU A 276 18.36 2.45 -5.86
N GLN A 277 19.62 2.05 -5.61
CA GLN A 277 19.93 0.80 -4.91
C GLN A 277 19.35 0.80 -3.50
N GLN A 278 19.55 1.88 -2.75
CA GLN A 278 19.03 1.99 -1.39
C GLN A 278 17.50 2.06 -1.37
N VAL A 279 16.87 2.73 -2.36
CA VAL A 279 15.42 2.73 -2.51
C VAL A 279 14.88 1.33 -2.82
N ALA A 280 15.56 0.55 -3.67
CA ALA A 280 15.17 -0.84 -3.94
C ALA A 280 15.27 -1.74 -2.69
N GLU A 281 16.33 -1.58 -1.89
CA GLU A 281 16.47 -2.27 -0.60
C GLU A 281 15.37 -1.87 0.41
N LEU A 282 15.01 -0.58 0.42
CA LEU A 282 13.87 -0.12 1.22
C LEU A 282 12.55 -0.68 0.72
N ALA A 283 12.36 -0.81 -0.60
CA ALA A 283 11.14 -1.40 -1.16
C ALA A 283 10.95 -2.85 -0.71
N GLU A 284 12.03 -3.66 -0.70
CA GLU A 284 12.00 -5.04 -0.21
C GLU A 284 11.64 -5.09 1.29
N LYS A 285 12.21 -4.21 2.09
CA LYS A 285 11.86 -4.09 3.52
C LYS A 285 10.43 -3.61 3.73
N TYR A 286 10.00 -2.61 2.96
CA TYR A 286 8.65 -2.06 3.02
C TYR A 286 7.59 -3.11 2.66
N ALA A 287 7.89 -4.00 1.71
CA ALA A 287 7.00 -5.09 1.34
C ALA A 287 6.95 -6.22 2.38
N SER A 288 8.00 -6.39 3.18
CA SER A 288 8.14 -7.47 4.16
C SER A 288 7.78 -7.06 5.60
N ASP A 289 7.95 -5.79 5.97
CA ASP A 289 7.70 -5.28 7.33
C ASP A 289 6.97 -3.93 7.30
N ASN A 290 5.73 -3.92 7.80
CA ASN A 290 4.88 -2.73 7.88
C ASN A 290 5.46 -1.59 8.75
N ARG A 291 6.49 -1.86 9.58
CA ARG A 291 7.12 -0.85 10.46
C ARG A 291 8.13 0.04 9.72
N VAL A 292 8.54 -0.34 8.52
CA VAL A 292 9.53 0.44 7.74
C VAL A 292 9.00 1.82 7.34
N SER A 293 7.69 1.98 7.11
CA SER A 293 7.08 3.27 6.76
C SER A 293 7.30 4.35 7.83
N LEU A 294 7.31 3.97 9.10
CA LEU A 294 7.54 4.89 10.23
C LEU A 294 8.94 5.51 10.23
N SER A 295 9.92 4.80 9.68
CA SER A 295 11.32 5.26 9.65
C SER A 295 11.65 6.13 8.43
N ILE A 296 10.85 6.07 7.35
CA ILE A 296 11.08 6.85 6.13
C ILE A 296 10.66 8.30 6.34
N SER A 297 9.50 8.54 6.95
CA SER A 297 8.92 9.89 7.11
C SER A 297 9.72 10.84 8.02
N GLU A 298 10.67 10.33 8.81
CA GLU A 298 11.50 11.13 9.71
C GLU A 298 12.79 11.64 9.06
N LYS A 299 13.13 11.19 7.83
CA LYS A 299 14.38 11.52 7.16
C LYS A 299 14.14 12.47 5.99
N THR A 300 15.12 13.32 5.72
CA THR A 300 15.10 14.36 4.67
C THR A 300 16.13 14.13 3.57
N ASP A 301 16.82 13.00 3.58
CA ASP A 301 17.78 12.62 2.56
C ASP A 301 17.12 12.16 1.26
N GLY A 302 17.88 12.12 0.16
CA GLY A 302 17.37 11.81 -1.17
C GLY A 302 16.74 10.41 -1.30
N VAL A 303 17.21 9.42 -0.55
CA VAL A 303 16.66 8.05 -0.54
C VAL A 303 15.29 8.05 0.12
N SER A 304 15.18 8.67 1.29
CA SER A 304 13.94 8.74 2.06
C SER A 304 12.86 9.52 1.32
N LEU A 305 13.21 10.67 0.74
CA LEU A 305 12.27 11.49 -0.05
C LEU A 305 11.79 10.76 -1.31
N LEU A 306 12.68 10.06 -2.01
CA LEU A 306 12.29 9.29 -3.19
C LEU A 306 11.43 8.07 -2.81
N ALA A 307 11.77 7.38 -1.73
CA ALA A 307 11.00 6.25 -1.22
C ALA A 307 9.60 6.69 -0.77
N GLU A 308 9.48 7.77 -0.01
CA GLU A 308 8.18 8.34 0.39
C GLU A 308 7.34 8.70 -0.85
N LEU A 309 7.95 9.36 -1.82
CA LEU A 309 7.27 9.76 -3.04
C LEU A 309 6.75 8.55 -3.83
N LEU A 310 7.55 7.49 -3.97
CA LEU A 310 7.19 6.30 -4.75
C LEU A 310 6.25 5.35 -3.99
N PHE A 311 6.47 5.13 -2.69
CA PHE A 311 5.73 4.10 -1.95
C PHE A 311 4.46 4.63 -1.29
N GLU A 312 4.49 5.89 -0.84
CA GLU A 312 3.36 6.44 -0.09
C GLU A 312 2.53 7.46 -0.89
N GLN A 313 3.15 8.25 -1.76
CA GLN A 313 2.45 9.32 -2.47
C GLN A 313 1.99 8.91 -3.87
N ALA A 314 2.80 8.19 -4.65
CA ALA A 314 2.46 7.84 -6.02
C ALA A 314 1.26 6.89 -6.12
N THR A 315 0.36 7.16 -7.08
CA THR A 315 -0.65 6.20 -7.54
C THR A 315 -0.25 5.54 -8.84
N ASP A 316 0.52 6.27 -9.65
CA ASP A 316 1.03 5.84 -10.94
C ASP A 316 2.50 6.24 -11.06
N ILE A 317 3.36 5.32 -11.44
CA ILE A 317 4.78 5.56 -11.64
C ILE A 317 5.13 5.30 -13.09
N THR A 318 5.75 6.29 -13.73
CA THR A 318 6.33 6.15 -15.07
C THR A 318 7.84 6.32 -14.99
N ILE A 319 8.60 5.33 -15.46
CA ILE A 319 10.06 5.37 -15.44
C ILE A 319 10.58 5.55 -16.86
N PHE A 320 11.35 6.62 -17.06
CA PHE A 320 12.15 6.89 -18.27
C PHE A 320 13.57 6.42 -18.02
N GLN A 321 13.92 5.28 -18.57
CA GLN A 321 15.27 4.72 -18.42
C GLN A 321 16.14 5.08 -19.61
N GLY A 322 17.15 5.91 -19.38
CA GLY A 322 18.20 6.19 -20.35
C GLY A 322 19.18 5.04 -20.52
N GLN A 323 19.67 4.88 -21.74
CA GLN A 323 20.56 3.77 -22.13
C GLN A 323 22.03 4.17 -22.26
N ALA A 324 22.40 5.41 -21.93
CA ALA A 324 23.79 5.84 -21.96
C ALA A 324 24.61 5.03 -20.94
N VAL A 325 25.76 4.54 -21.40
CA VAL A 325 26.77 3.89 -20.55
C VAL A 325 27.53 5.00 -19.82
N ASN A 326 27.69 4.87 -18.51
CA ASN A 326 28.46 5.83 -17.72
C ASN A 326 29.83 5.21 -17.43
N GLU A 327 30.85 5.60 -18.18
CA GLU A 327 32.23 5.11 -18.05
C GLU A 327 32.81 5.32 -16.63
N ALA A 328 32.32 6.30 -15.87
CA ALA A 328 32.76 6.54 -14.50
C ALA A 328 32.34 5.44 -13.49
N HIS A 329 31.37 4.59 -13.85
CA HIS A 329 30.89 3.49 -13.01
C HIS A 329 31.31 2.10 -13.52
N ASP A 330 31.97 1.98 -14.66
CA ASP A 330 32.46 0.70 -15.20
C ASP A 330 33.49 0.01 -14.28
N SER A 331 34.12 0.75 -13.37
CA SER A 331 35.08 0.20 -12.40
C SER A 331 34.42 -0.50 -11.18
N GLN A 332 33.08 -0.48 -11.07
CA GLN A 332 32.34 -1.04 -9.92
C GLN A 332 31.29 -2.11 -10.30
N ASP A 333 31.43 -2.80 -11.42
CA ASP A 333 30.49 -3.83 -11.91
C ASP A 333 29.00 -3.41 -11.97
N ILE A 334 28.71 -2.11 -12.04
CA ILE A 334 27.34 -1.56 -12.08
C ILE A 334 27.05 -1.06 -13.50
N GLY A 335 26.90 -1.99 -14.45
CA GLY A 335 26.59 -1.72 -15.84
C GLY A 335 25.09 -1.44 -16.11
N PHE A 336 24.72 -1.27 -17.39
CA PHE A 336 23.35 -1.06 -17.88
C PHE A 336 22.36 -2.10 -17.35
N ASP A 337 22.76 -3.37 -17.23
CA ASP A 337 21.94 -4.47 -16.72
C ASP A 337 21.53 -4.26 -15.26
N SER A 338 22.38 -3.61 -14.44
CA SER A 338 22.10 -3.32 -13.04
C SER A 338 20.99 -2.30 -12.85
N LYS A 339 20.93 -1.24 -13.68
CA LYS A 339 19.83 -0.25 -13.65
C LYS A 339 18.49 -0.91 -14.02
N ALA A 340 18.50 -1.73 -15.07
CA ALA A 340 17.31 -2.47 -15.51
C ALA A 340 16.85 -3.50 -14.45
N MET A 341 17.78 -4.12 -13.74
CA MET A 341 17.47 -5.04 -12.64
C MET A 341 16.89 -4.31 -11.42
N LEU A 342 17.44 -3.15 -11.04
CA LEU A 342 16.93 -2.34 -9.92
C LEU A 342 15.49 -1.82 -10.17
N ILE A 343 15.14 -1.51 -11.41
CA ILE A 343 13.79 -1.08 -11.79
C ILE A 343 12.79 -2.24 -11.79
N LYS A 344 13.26 -3.47 -12.02
CA LYS A 344 12.41 -4.68 -12.03
C LYS A 344 12.21 -5.30 -10.65
N ARG A 345 13.03 -4.98 -9.68
CA ARG A 345 12.88 -5.37 -8.28
C ARG A 345 11.78 -4.55 -7.61
#